data_a025b641cdee006823728c68c5b832f0
#
_entry.id   a025b641cdee006823728c68c5b832f0
#
_cell.length_a   1.000
_cell.length_b   1.000
_cell.length_c   1.000
_cell.angle_alpha   90.00
_cell.angle_beta   90.00
_cell.angle_gamma   90.00
#
_symmetry.space_group_name_H-M   'P 1'
#
loop_
_entity.id
_entity.type
_entity.pdbx_description
1 polymer ?
#
loop_
_entity_poly.entity_id
_entity_poly.type
_entity_poly.pdbx_seq_one_letter_code
_entity_poly.pdbx_strand_id
1 'polypeptide(L)'
;MPTVSHAPTDYLVAPTLNLNKGEGLAEGLRCLREFDPRVFMIFGGDAEDVEWLHDTLEDQAGHPILFCADLERGAGQQFGGLTPLPDAWALGLLGEEAAYAAGHRTAAEAATAGVRWILGPVLDLHQMHADAVRSPIIANRAFGGEVQRVIECGGAFLRGIADAGGISCGKHFPGHGNCGQDSHTELAVCFDDPAIHLEPFQTLLAQMPSIMVGHIEYPLLDPEGKPASRSKVLMDILRKDWNYDGVVVTDSIRMLGFGDGPQEELAVESIHAGVDLLLDPSDPVALAITLRDAADRGDLDQERVFEAVGRLDKLVRLSLDRQAGTPRPLVLGGGSKTLLRPLPGGAAGRTHARPAFALSMAATPDALQYLAEWDMPVFLPDSEPPASFPGPLLILCGAREGHGLPNIPGPWLEAIQHHHPALYMAGSPDAAELAPAAARGWYLPGLSPALLGMLLTAGE
;
A
#
# COMPACT_ATOMS: atom_id res chain seq x y z
N MET A 1 9.44 -39.33 -5.34
CA MET A 1 9.90 -38.26 -6.23
C MET A 1 11.30 -37.87 -5.82
N PRO A 2 12.21 -37.46 -6.69
CA PRO A 2 13.50 -36.98 -6.24
C PRO A 2 13.26 -35.78 -5.31
N THR A 3 13.84 -35.84 -4.11
CA THR A 3 13.86 -34.73 -3.19
C THR A 3 14.64 -33.60 -3.86
N VAL A 4 13.96 -32.51 -4.23
CA VAL A 4 14.64 -31.27 -4.65
C VAL A 4 15.55 -30.88 -3.48
N SER A 5 16.82 -30.70 -3.74
CA SER A 5 17.74 -30.16 -2.74
C SER A 5 17.41 -28.70 -2.55
N HIS A 6 16.82 -28.36 -1.42
CA HIS A 6 16.47 -26.95 -1.09
C HIS A 6 17.77 -26.20 -0.82
N ALA A 7 18.00 -25.14 -1.61
CA ALA A 7 19.12 -24.23 -1.40
C ALA A 7 18.70 -23.07 -0.49
N PRO A 8 19.60 -22.55 0.35
CA PRO A 8 19.27 -21.35 1.17
C PRO A 8 18.78 -20.15 0.36
N THR A 9 19.24 -20.02 -0.88
CA THR A 9 18.81 -18.98 -1.82
C THR A 9 17.34 -19.05 -2.22
N ASP A 10 16.69 -20.20 -2.07
CA ASP A 10 15.26 -20.38 -2.38
C ASP A 10 14.36 -19.54 -1.48
N TYR A 11 14.81 -19.29 -0.25
CA TYR A 11 14.08 -18.48 0.73
C TYR A 11 14.12 -16.98 0.43
N LEU A 12 14.98 -16.53 -0.51
CA LEU A 12 15.12 -15.13 -0.87
C LEU A 12 14.11 -14.68 -1.92
N VAL A 13 13.21 -15.56 -2.36
CA VAL A 13 12.24 -15.29 -3.43
C VAL A 13 10.82 -15.46 -2.89
N ALA A 14 10.00 -14.40 -2.99
CA ALA A 14 8.58 -14.44 -2.63
C ALA A 14 7.72 -14.30 -3.91
N PRO A 15 7.18 -15.40 -4.44
CA PRO A 15 6.29 -15.38 -5.58
C PRO A 15 4.92 -14.80 -5.21
N THR A 16 4.24 -14.19 -6.19
CA THR A 16 2.86 -13.69 -6.05
C THR A 16 1.87 -14.72 -6.55
N LEU A 17 0.87 -15.03 -5.74
CA LEU A 17 -0.29 -15.84 -6.09
C LEU A 17 -1.51 -14.94 -6.29
N ASN A 18 -1.97 -14.83 -7.55
CA ASN A 18 -3.13 -14.00 -7.89
C ASN A 18 -4.38 -14.86 -8.04
N LEU A 19 -5.24 -14.86 -6.99
CA LEU A 19 -6.45 -15.67 -6.97
C LEU A 19 -7.53 -15.13 -7.94
N ASN A 20 -7.53 -13.85 -8.25
CA ASN A 20 -8.47 -13.29 -9.24
C ASN A 20 -8.26 -13.85 -10.65
N LYS A 21 -7.06 -14.40 -10.93
CA LYS A 21 -6.76 -15.07 -12.22
C LYS A 21 -7.05 -16.57 -12.21
N GLY A 22 -7.45 -17.14 -11.06
CA GLY A 22 -7.73 -18.57 -10.91
C GLY A 22 -6.49 -19.49 -10.97
N GLU A 23 -5.29 -18.95 -10.90
CA GLU A 23 -4.03 -19.70 -11.07
C GLU A 23 -3.27 -19.94 -9.75
N GLY A 24 -3.73 -19.37 -8.63
CA GLY A 24 -3.01 -19.33 -7.36
C GLY A 24 -2.51 -20.69 -6.86
N LEU A 25 -3.37 -21.73 -6.83
CA LEU A 25 -2.97 -23.06 -6.38
C LEU A 25 -1.94 -23.71 -7.32
N ALA A 26 -2.18 -23.66 -8.63
CA ALA A 26 -1.30 -24.30 -9.61
C ALA A 26 0.11 -23.68 -9.57
N GLU A 27 0.20 -22.36 -9.46
CA GLU A 27 1.46 -21.64 -9.33
C GLU A 27 2.14 -21.89 -7.99
N GLY A 28 1.41 -21.89 -6.88
CA GLY A 28 1.95 -22.22 -5.56
C GLY A 28 2.56 -23.63 -5.51
N LEU A 29 1.85 -24.61 -6.05
CA LEU A 29 2.34 -26.00 -6.15
C LEU A 29 3.54 -26.12 -7.12
N ARG A 30 3.58 -25.30 -8.20
CA ARG A 30 4.76 -25.23 -9.09
C ARG A 30 5.97 -24.71 -8.32
N CYS A 31 5.84 -23.61 -7.62
CA CYS A 31 6.91 -23.03 -6.83
C CYS A 31 7.45 -23.98 -5.77
N LEU A 32 6.56 -24.65 -5.01
CA LEU A 32 6.97 -25.64 -3.99
C LEU A 32 7.75 -26.83 -4.59
N ARG A 33 7.37 -27.29 -5.80
CA ARG A 33 8.11 -28.38 -6.46
C ARG A 33 9.48 -27.97 -6.98
N GLU A 34 9.63 -26.73 -7.43
CA GLU A 34 10.83 -26.26 -8.14
C GLU A 34 11.87 -25.65 -7.20
N PHE A 35 11.45 -24.91 -6.15
CA PHE A 35 12.39 -24.22 -5.25
C PHE A 35 11.93 -24.05 -3.80
N ASP A 36 10.69 -24.42 -3.44
CA ASP A 36 10.17 -24.46 -2.07
C ASP A 36 10.28 -23.13 -1.26
N PRO A 37 9.63 -22.04 -1.72
CA PRO A 37 9.68 -20.74 -1.05
C PRO A 37 9.00 -20.78 0.32
N ARG A 38 9.47 -19.93 1.26
CA ARG A 38 8.88 -19.77 2.60
C ARG A 38 7.80 -18.69 2.67
N VAL A 39 7.78 -17.81 1.71
CA VAL A 39 6.88 -16.66 1.67
C VAL A 39 6.15 -16.61 0.33
N PHE A 40 4.84 -16.32 0.38
CA PHE A 40 4.06 -16.01 -0.81
C PHE A 40 3.33 -14.69 -0.60
N MET A 41 3.34 -13.82 -1.62
CA MET A 41 2.48 -12.66 -1.69
C MET A 41 1.13 -13.07 -2.26
N ILE A 42 0.03 -12.66 -1.61
CA ILE A 42 -1.32 -13.00 -2.03
C ILE A 42 -2.02 -11.76 -2.58
N PHE A 43 -2.65 -11.92 -3.73
CA PHE A 43 -3.39 -10.87 -4.40
C PHE A 43 -4.79 -11.34 -4.79
N GLY A 44 -5.82 -10.70 -4.20
CA GLY A 44 -7.23 -10.98 -4.47
C GLY A 44 -7.75 -12.30 -3.89
N GLY A 45 -8.98 -12.64 -4.25
CA GLY A 45 -9.71 -13.82 -3.79
C GLY A 45 -10.62 -13.54 -2.59
N ASP A 46 -11.52 -14.50 -2.30
CA ASP A 46 -12.30 -14.47 -1.06
C ASP A 46 -11.48 -15.00 0.11
N ALA A 47 -11.76 -14.53 1.33
CA ALA A 47 -10.98 -14.90 2.53
C ALA A 47 -10.94 -16.41 2.77
N GLU A 48 -12.05 -17.13 2.52
CA GLU A 48 -12.12 -18.58 2.67
C GLU A 48 -11.24 -19.32 1.65
N ASP A 49 -11.15 -18.81 0.41
CA ASP A 49 -10.30 -19.39 -0.63
C ASP A 49 -8.81 -19.18 -0.30
N VAL A 50 -8.46 -18.02 0.29
CA VAL A 50 -7.09 -17.71 0.71
C VAL A 50 -6.67 -18.60 1.89
N GLU A 51 -7.54 -18.79 2.89
CA GLU A 51 -7.30 -19.70 4.02
C GLU A 51 -7.09 -21.14 3.54
N TRP A 52 -7.98 -21.61 2.67
CA TRP A 52 -7.88 -22.96 2.08
C TRP A 52 -6.57 -23.13 1.28
N LEU A 53 -6.15 -22.10 0.52
CA LEU A 53 -4.90 -22.13 -0.24
C LEU A 53 -3.70 -22.20 0.70
N HIS A 54 -3.69 -21.40 1.78
CA HIS A 54 -2.64 -21.42 2.80
C HIS A 54 -2.46 -22.82 3.37
N ASP A 55 -3.53 -23.41 3.90
CA ASP A 55 -3.51 -24.75 4.52
C ASP A 55 -3.05 -25.83 3.51
N THR A 56 -3.54 -25.73 2.28
CA THR A 56 -3.16 -26.68 1.21
C THR A 56 -1.65 -26.59 0.89
N LEU A 57 -1.09 -25.39 0.80
CA LEU A 57 0.32 -25.22 0.49
C LEU A 57 1.21 -25.62 1.67
N GLU A 58 0.84 -25.34 2.93
CA GLU A 58 1.56 -25.82 4.11
C GLU A 58 1.57 -27.35 4.21
N ASP A 59 0.44 -28.01 3.96
CA ASP A 59 0.34 -29.46 3.94
C ASP A 59 1.24 -30.07 2.86
N GLN A 60 1.36 -29.44 1.69
CA GLN A 60 2.20 -29.91 0.60
C GLN A 60 3.68 -29.65 0.84
N ALA A 61 4.02 -28.52 1.44
CA ALA A 61 5.39 -28.15 1.78
C ALA A 61 5.94 -28.97 2.97
N GLY A 62 5.09 -29.32 3.93
CA GLY A 62 5.47 -29.98 5.17
C GLY A 62 6.25 -29.06 6.14
N HIS A 63 6.17 -27.78 5.97
CA HIS A 63 6.74 -26.74 6.82
C HIS A 63 5.90 -25.48 6.80
N PRO A 64 6.06 -24.56 7.77
CA PRO A 64 5.32 -23.30 7.80
C PRO A 64 5.57 -22.43 6.56
N ILE A 65 4.50 -21.86 6.04
CA ILE A 65 4.48 -20.88 4.96
C ILE A 65 3.92 -19.56 5.49
N LEU A 66 4.57 -18.44 5.14
CA LEU A 66 4.14 -17.11 5.52
C LEU A 66 3.47 -16.41 4.34
N PHE A 67 2.16 -16.15 4.45
CA PHE A 67 1.44 -15.32 3.50
C PHE A 67 1.58 -13.84 3.87
N CYS A 68 1.89 -12.99 2.86
CA CYS A 68 1.90 -11.55 2.97
C CYS A 68 0.97 -10.92 1.93
N ALA A 69 0.47 -9.72 2.21
CA ALA A 69 -0.38 -8.95 1.30
C ALA A 69 -0.33 -7.45 1.60
N ASP A 70 -0.63 -6.63 0.57
CA ASP A 70 -0.83 -5.19 0.71
C ASP A 70 -2.17 -4.91 1.36
N LEU A 71 -2.15 -4.62 2.67
CA LEU A 71 -3.34 -4.38 3.48
C LEU A 71 -3.24 -3.02 4.19
N GLU A 72 -3.03 -1.96 3.43
CA GLU A 72 -2.85 -0.59 3.93
C GLU A 72 -4.14 0.01 4.48
N ARG A 73 -5.28 -0.42 3.93
CA ARG A 73 -6.63 0.05 4.26
C ARG A 73 -7.59 -1.11 4.54
N GLY A 74 -7.18 -2.00 5.46
CA GLY A 74 -7.97 -3.15 5.88
C GLY A 74 -7.75 -4.40 5.04
N ALA A 75 -8.10 -5.55 5.59
CA ALA A 75 -8.00 -6.84 4.89
C ALA A 75 -8.95 -6.93 3.69
N GLY A 76 -10.08 -6.23 3.73
CA GLY A 76 -10.99 -6.08 2.60
C GLY A 76 -10.45 -5.27 1.42
N GLN A 77 -9.22 -4.71 1.52
CA GLN A 77 -8.53 -4.15 0.36
C GLN A 77 -8.23 -5.22 -0.70
N GLN A 78 -7.93 -6.43 -0.26
CA GLN A 78 -7.53 -7.54 -1.12
C GLN A 78 -8.54 -8.68 -1.10
N PHE A 79 -9.19 -8.94 0.03
CA PHE A 79 -9.93 -10.18 0.25
C PHE A 79 -11.43 -9.94 0.40
N GLY A 80 -12.22 -10.56 -0.48
CA GLY A 80 -13.68 -10.57 -0.38
C GLY A 80 -14.15 -11.16 0.97
N GLY A 81 -15.26 -10.63 1.49
CA GLY A 81 -15.79 -11.01 2.79
C GLY A 81 -15.15 -10.34 4.01
N LEU A 82 -14.03 -9.62 3.84
CA LEU A 82 -13.38 -8.86 4.90
C LEU A 82 -13.62 -7.34 4.76
N THR A 83 -13.25 -6.57 5.79
CA THR A 83 -13.63 -5.16 5.88
C THR A 83 -12.62 -4.25 5.16
N PRO A 84 -13.03 -3.47 4.15
CA PRO A 84 -12.24 -2.35 3.67
C PRO A 84 -12.32 -1.20 4.67
N LEU A 85 -11.17 -0.62 5.00
CA LEU A 85 -11.05 0.49 5.96
C LEU A 85 -10.78 1.83 5.24
N PRO A 86 -10.94 2.97 5.95
CA PRO A 86 -10.54 4.26 5.43
C PRO A 86 -9.06 4.30 5.05
N ASP A 87 -8.73 5.11 4.04
CA ASP A 87 -7.36 5.39 3.64
C ASP A 87 -6.55 6.02 4.78
N ALA A 88 -5.23 5.87 4.75
CA ALA A 88 -4.35 6.37 5.81
C ALA A 88 -4.48 7.89 6.02
N TRP A 89 -4.71 8.68 4.97
CA TRP A 89 -4.94 10.11 5.08
C TRP A 89 -6.14 10.45 5.98
N ALA A 90 -7.24 9.71 5.81
CA ALA A 90 -8.41 9.87 6.67
C ALA A 90 -8.12 9.45 8.12
N LEU A 91 -7.39 8.34 8.32
CA LEU A 91 -6.95 7.90 9.64
C LEU A 91 -6.03 8.92 10.30
N GLY A 92 -5.12 9.55 9.54
CA GLY A 92 -4.26 10.63 10.00
C GLY A 92 -5.04 11.87 10.49
N LEU A 93 -6.18 12.18 9.87
CA LEU A 93 -7.07 13.25 10.32
C LEU A 93 -7.89 12.86 11.57
N LEU A 94 -8.21 11.58 11.73
CA LEU A 94 -8.92 11.04 12.90
C LEU A 94 -7.98 10.84 14.10
N GLY A 95 -6.69 10.65 13.87
CA GLY A 95 -5.66 10.53 14.88
C GLY A 95 -5.31 9.10 15.28
N GLU A 96 -4.44 8.99 16.28
CA GLU A 96 -3.80 7.73 16.72
C GLU A 96 -4.78 6.62 17.11
N GLU A 97 -5.88 6.93 17.79
CA GLU A 97 -6.83 5.91 18.24
C GLU A 97 -7.48 5.20 17.04
N ALA A 98 -7.85 5.97 16.00
CA ALA A 98 -8.42 5.42 14.77
C ALA A 98 -7.37 4.61 13.99
N ALA A 99 -6.14 5.12 13.89
CA ALA A 99 -5.05 4.42 13.24
C ALA A 99 -4.69 3.09 13.94
N TYR A 100 -4.65 3.08 15.28
CA TYR A 100 -4.46 1.86 16.08
C TYR A 100 -5.58 0.84 15.82
N ALA A 101 -6.84 1.29 15.91
CA ALA A 101 -8.00 0.41 15.69
C ALA A 101 -8.01 -0.18 14.27
N ALA A 102 -7.63 0.63 13.27
CA ALA A 102 -7.48 0.18 11.89
C ALA A 102 -6.40 -0.88 11.73
N GLY A 103 -5.19 -0.65 12.27
CA GLY A 103 -4.11 -1.63 12.23
C GLY A 103 -4.48 -2.95 12.94
N HIS A 104 -5.10 -2.85 14.11
CA HIS A 104 -5.56 -4.02 14.86
C HIS A 104 -6.59 -4.84 14.07
N ARG A 105 -7.61 -4.16 13.50
CA ARG A 105 -8.65 -4.83 12.73
C ARG A 105 -8.09 -5.47 11.47
N THR A 106 -7.22 -4.76 10.74
CA THR A 106 -6.54 -5.28 9.55
C THR A 106 -5.86 -6.61 9.83
N ALA A 107 -5.02 -6.68 10.88
CA ALA A 107 -4.28 -7.88 11.20
C ALA A 107 -5.18 -9.00 11.74
N ALA A 108 -6.18 -8.68 12.57
CA ALA A 108 -7.09 -9.66 13.11
C ALA A 108 -7.97 -10.31 12.04
N GLU A 109 -8.45 -9.53 11.05
CA GLU A 109 -9.23 -10.06 9.93
C GLU A 109 -8.33 -10.81 8.92
N ALA A 110 -7.13 -10.28 8.59
CA ALA A 110 -6.19 -10.95 7.69
C ALA A 110 -5.78 -12.35 8.21
N ALA A 111 -5.66 -12.48 9.53
CA ALA A 111 -5.34 -13.76 10.14
C ALA A 111 -6.42 -14.84 9.92
N THR A 112 -7.69 -14.47 9.70
CA THR A 112 -8.74 -15.43 9.36
C THR A 112 -8.61 -15.98 7.95
N ALA A 113 -7.87 -15.30 7.08
CA ALA A 113 -7.51 -15.75 5.75
C ALA A 113 -6.10 -16.38 5.67
N GLY A 114 -5.48 -16.70 6.82
CA GLY A 114 -4.12 -17.25 6.85
C GLY A 114 -3.00 -16.22 6.59
N VAL A 115 -3.33 -14.93 6.37
CA VAL A 115 -2.36 -13.87 6.09
C VAL A 115 -1.88 -13.23 7.38
N ARG A 116 -0.59 -13.36 7.67
CA ARG A 116 0.01 -12.89 8.92
C ARG A 116 0.99 -11.73 8.73
N TRP A 117 1.54 -11.54 7.54
CA TRP A 117 2.48 -10.48 7.24
C TRP A 117 1.80 -9.38 6.40
N ILE A 118 1.52 -8.26 7.06
CA ILE A 118 0.87 -7.08 6.49
C ILE A 118 1.95 -6.18 5.89
N LEU A 119 1.96 -6.01 4.55
CA LEU A 119 2.83 -5.09 3.85
C LEU A 119 2.29 -3.66 4.01
N GLY A 120 2.53 -3.11 5.17
CA GLY A 120 2.07 -1.81 5.67
C GLY A 120 2.45 -1.61 7.14
N PRO A 121 2.31 -0.39 7.64
CA PRO A 121 1.75 0.81 7.01
C PRO A 121 2.70 1.54 6.05
N VAL A 122 2.12 2.45 5.25
CA VAL A 122 2.88 3.45 4.50
C VAL A 122 3.38 4.53 5.46
N LEU A 123 4.68 4.76 5.49
CA LEU A 123 5.35 5.78 6.32
C LEU A 123 5.87 6.96 5.50
N ASP A 124 5.55 6.98 4.21
CA ASP A 124 5.87 8.09 3.31
C ASP A 124 5.09 9.34 3.69
N LEU A 125 5.66 10.50 3.42
CA LEU A 125 5.02 11.79 3.57
C LEU A 125 4.26 12.15 2.29
N HIS A 126 3.16 12.91 2.40
CA HIS A 126 2.52 13.57 1.27
C HIS A 126 2.29 15.04 1.60
N GLN A 127 3.27 15.88 1.26
CA GLN A 127 3.25 17.28 1.62
C GLN A 127 2.33 18.08 0.69
N MET A 128 1.51 18.97 1.26
CA MET A 128 0.47 19.73 0.56
C MET A 128 0.81 21.22 0.38
N HIS A 129 2.04 21.68 0.72
CA HIS A 129 2.41 23.07 0.48
C HIS A 129 2.67 23.34 -1.03
N ALA A 130 2.57 24.60 -1.44
CA ALA A 130 2.53 24.99 -2.86
C ALA A 130 3.77 24.57 -3.67
N ASP A 131 4.93 24.51 -3.02
CA ASP A 131 6.22 24.19 -3.67
C ASP A 131 6.61 22.71 -3.50
N ALA A 132 5.76 21.88 -2.88
CA ALA A 132 6.07 20.46 -2.69
C ALA A 132 5.98 19.69 -4.02
N VAL A 133 7.00 18.88 -4.28
CA VAL A 133 6.89 17.80 -5.24
C VAL A 133 6.03 16.71 -4.60
N ARG A 134 5.03 16.21 -5.32
CA ARG A 134 4.08 15.23 -4.79
C ARG A 134 4.17 13.93 -5.56
N SER A 135 4.26 12.84 -4.82
CA SER A 135 4.21 11.53 -5.43
C SER A 135 2.80 11.23 -5.97
N PRO A 136 2.67 10.83 -7.24
CA PRO A 136 1.37 10.48 -7.81
C PRO A 136 0.77 9.21 -7.22
N ILE A 137 1.59 8.37 -6.57
CA ILE A 137 1.19 7.06 -6.05
C ILE A 137 1.06 7.01 -4.53
N ILE A 138 1.57 7.99 -3.78
CA ILE A 138 1.44 8.01 -2.31
C ILE A 138 0.12 8.65 -1.89
N ALA A 139 -0.09 9.92 -2.20
CA ALA A 139 -1.36 10.63 -2.02
C ALA A 139 -2.10 10.26 -0.71
N ASN A 140 -3.31 9.70 -0.82
CA ASN A 140 -4.14 9.27 0.30
C ASN A 140 -3.62 8.04 1.06
N ARG A 141 -2.58 7.37 0.57
CA ARG A 141 -1.91 6.27 1.27
C ARG A 141 -1.05 6.76 2.44
N ALA A 142 -0.64 8.04 2.47
CA ALA A 142 0.09 8.65 3.58
C ALA A 142 -0.85 9.03 4.74
N PHE A 143 -0.39 8.93 5.99
CA PHE A 143 -1.12 9.47 7.15
C PHE A 143 -1.15 11.01 7.19
N GLY A 144 -0.30 11.66 6.41
CA GLY A 144 -0.24 13.12 6.30
C GLY A 144 1.03 13.61 5.63
N GLY A 145 1.19 14.94 5.58
CA GLY A 145 2.40 15.60 5.08
C GLY A 145 3.39 16.01 6.17
N GLU A 146 2.97 15.95 7.42
CA GLU A 146 3.80 16.32 8.58
C GLU A 146 4.44 15.08 9.19
N VAL A 147 5.77 15.11 9.36
CA VAL A 147 6.58 14.01 9.91
C VAL A 147 5.97 13.46 11.20
N GLN A 148 5.64 14.37 12.13
CA GLN A 148 5.08 13.99 13.43
C GLN A 148 3.74 13.22 13.28
N ARG A 149 2.89 13.62 12.33
CA ARG A 149 1.61 12.94 12.06
C ARG A 149 1.82 11.51 11.56
N VAL A 150 2.79 11.32 10.65
CA VAL A 150 3.12 9.99 10.14
C VAL A 150 3.70 9.11 11.25
N ILE A 151 4.56 9.65 12.12
CA ILE A 151 5.11 8.94 13.27
C ILE A 151 4.01 8.52 14.26
N GLU A 152 3.12 9.43 14.64
CA GLU A 152 2.05 9.17 15.60
C GLU A 152 1.07 8.12 15.07
N CYS A 153 0.49 8.38 13.90
CA CYS A 153 -0.54 7.50 13.33
C CYS A 153 0.05 6.20 12.75
N GLY A 154 1.19 6.28 12.06
CA GLY A 154 1.90 5.09 11.58
C GLY A 154 2.34 4.19 12.73
N GLY A 155 2.91 4.77 13.79
CA GLY A 155 3.28 4.03 15.01
C GLY A 155 2.07 3.41 15.71
N ALA A 156 0.93 4.10 15.75
CA ALA A 156 -0.31 3.56 16.29
C ALA A 156 -0.82 2.37 15.45
N PHE A 157 -0.78 2.47 14.13
CA PHE A 157 -1.15 1.39 13.21
C PHE A 157 -0.23 0.17 13.38
N LEU A 158 1.10 0.37 13.49
CA LEU A 158 2.09 -0.68 13.78
C LEU A 158 1.76 -1.42 15.09
N ARG A 159 1.48 -0.67 16.17
CA ARG A 159 1.08 -1.26 17.47
C ARG A 159 -0.21 -2.06 17.33
N GLY A 160 -1.20 -1.53 16.60
CA GLY A 160 -2.46 -2.23 16.35
C GLY A 160 -2.24 -3.58 15.66
N ILE A 161 -1.41 -3.63 14.60
CA ILE A 161 -1.03 -4.88 13.92
C ILE A 161 -0.38 -5.85 14.91
N ALA A 162 0.60 -5.38 15.68
CA ALA A 162 1.35 -6.22 16.61
C ALA A 162 0.46 -6.81 17.72
N ASP A 163 -0.44 -6.01 18.30
CA ASP A 163 -1.36 -6.43 19.37
C ASP A 163 -2.43 -7.43 18.86
N ALA A 164 -2.74 -7.40 17.56
CA ALA A 164 -3.59 -8.39 16.91
C ALA A 164 -2.82 -9.63 16.42
N GLY A 165 -1.52 -9.73 16.72
CA GLY A 165 -0.68 -10.88 16.37
C GLY A 165 -0.20 -10.89 14.92
N GLY A 166 -0.34 -9.80 14.18
CA GLY A 166 0.20 -9.63 12.83
C GLY A 166 1.66 -9.21 12.83
N ILE A 167 2.29 -9.30 11.68
CA ILE A 167 3.64 -8.80 11.39
C ILE A 167 3.49 -7.60 10.45
N SER A 168 4.08 -6.47 10.80
CA SER A 168 4.04 -5.24 10.00
C SER A 168 5.27 -5.08 9.13
N CYS A 169 5.12 -4.29 8.04
CA CYS A 169 6.19 -3.93 7.13
C CYS A 169 6.07 -2.44 6.79
N GLY A 170 6.85 -1.58 7.46
CA GLY A 170 6.84 -0.15 7.14
C GLY A 170 7.40 0.12 5.74
N LYS A 171 6.77 1.02 4.97
CA LYS A 171 7.13 1.26 3.57
C LYS A 171 6.92 2.71 3.12
N HIS A 172 7.60 3.18 2.09
CA HIS A 172 8.63 2.57 1.24
C HIS A 172 9.97 3.24 1.53
N PHE A 173 10.85 2.58 2.27
CA PHE A 173 12.16 3.14 2.63
C PHE A 173 12.96 3.51 1.37
N PRO A 174 13.66 4.66 1.32
CA PRO A 174 13.83 5.68 2.37
C PRO A 174 12.72 6.74 2.43
N GLY A 175 11.71 6.67 1.58
CA GLY A 175 10.54 7.53 1.50
C GLY A 175 10.19 7.90 0.07
N HIS A 176 8.94 7.70 -0.36
CA HIS A 176 8.47 7.90 -1.74
C HIS A 176 7.62 9.17 -1.91
N GLY A 177 7.32 9.88 -0.82
CA GLY A 177 6.26 10.90 -0.83
C GLY A 177 6.54 12.13 -1.67
N ASN A 178 7.82 12.52 -1.85
CA ASN A 178 8.22 13.72 -2.60
C ASN A 178 8.96 13.37 -3.91
N CYS A 179 8.67 12.23 -4.50
CA CYS A 179 9.13 11.85 -5.84
C CYS A 179 8.02 12.16 -6.83
N GLY A 180 8.30 12.96 -7.85
CA GLY A 180 7.30 13.35 -8.87
C GLY A 180 6.97 12.25 -9.87
N GLN A 181 7.71 11.15 -9.87
CA GLN A 181 7.55 10.01 -10.78
C GLN A 181 6.82 8.84 -10.10
N ASP A 182 6.23 8.00 -10.95
CA ASP A 182 5.63 6.73 -10.58
C ASP A 182 6.63 5.59 -10.76
N SER A 183 7.07 4.98 -9.66
CA SER A 183 8.04 3.87 -9.68
C SER A 183 7.54 2.60 -10.37
N HIS A 184 6.25 2.46 -10.66
CA HIS A 184 5.73 1.39 -11.50
C HIS A 184 6.15 1.52 -12.96
N THR A 185 6.34 2.74 -13.45
CA THR A 185 6.54 3.04 -14.87
C THR A 185 7.92 3.60 -15.20
N GLU A 186 8.65 4.11 -14.21
CA GLU A 186 9.99 4.66 -14.34
C GLU A 186 10.72 4.71 -13.00
N LEU A 187 12.02 5.03 -13.00
CA LEU A 187 12.76 5.24 -11.76
C LEU A 187 12.31 6.56 -11.10
N ALA A 188 11.80 6.47 -9.89
CA ALA A 188 11.46 7.63 -9.10
C ALA A 188 12.72 8.26 -8.49
N VAL A 189 12.85 9.60 -8.59
CA VAL A 189 14.00 10.34 -8.06
C VAL A 189 13.53 11.36 -7.04
N CYS A 190 14.13 11.34 -5.83
CA CYS A 190 13.85 12.28 -4.76
C CYS A 190 15.03 13.22 -4.54
N PHE A 191 14.82 14.52 -4.74
CA PHE A 191 15.80 15.58 -4.51
C PHE A 191 15.59 16.34 -3.20
N ASP A 192 14.62 15.94 -2.41
CA ASP A 192 14.27 16.57 -1.15
C ASP A 192 15.30 16.26 -0.05
N ASP A 193 15.22 16.99 1.07
CA ASP A 193 16.05 16.69 2.23
C ASP A 193 15.75 15.27 2.75
N PRO A 194 16.71 14.34 2.66
CA PRO A 194 16.47 12.97 3.08
C PRO A 194 16.08 12.83 4.56
N ALA A 195 16.48 13.77 5.41
CA ALA A 195 16.25 13.68 6.84
C ALA A 195 14.77 13.58 7.19
N ILE A 196 13.89 14.36 6.52
CA ILE A 196 12.46 14.35 6.79
C ILE A 196 11.80 13.03 6.39
N HIS A 197 12.33 12.35 5.36
CA HIS A 197 11.81 11.08 4.88
C HIS A 197 12.31 9.89 5.72
N LEU A 198 13.54 9.98 6.20
CA LEU A 198 14.16 8.96 7.04
C LEU A 198 13.63 8.96 8.49
N GLU A 199 13.20 10.12 9.01
CA GLU A 199 12.81 10.29 10.41
C GLU A 199 11.66 9.36 10.85
N PRO A 200 10.56 9.16 10.09
CA PRO A 200 9.51 8.20 10.46
C PRO A 200 10.05 6.77 10.60
N PHE A 201 10.89 6.31 9.67
CA PHE A 201 11.48 4.97 9.72
C PHE A 201 12.43 4.83 10.91
N GLN A 202 13.31 5.80 11.15
CA GLN A 202 14.25 5.76 12.25
C GLN A 202 13.53 5.76 13.61
N THR A 203 12.53 6.62 13.77
CA THR A 203 11.77 6.75 15.02
C THR A 203 10.96 5.49 15.33
N LEU A 204 10.39 4.85 14.33
CA LEU A 204 9.55 3.67 14.48
C LEU A 204 10.30 2.34 14.32
N LEU A 205 11.63 2.38 14.12
CA LEU A 205 12.46 1.24 13.75
C LEU A 205 12.24 0.00 14.63
N ALA A 206 12.20 0.19 15.95
CA ALA A 206 12.02 -0.91 16.90
C ALA A 206 10.64 -1.56 16.86
N GLN A 207 9.65 -0.94 16.22
CA GLN A 207 8.30 -1.46 16.09
C GLN A 207 8.09 -2.25 14.78
N MET A 208 9.06 -2.23 13.88
CA MET A 208 8.97 -2.85 12.55
C MET A 208 9.79 -4.14 12.48
N PRO A 209 9.15 -5.33 12.46
CA PRO A 209 9.84 -6.59 12.18
C PRO A 209 10.38 -6.67 10.76
N SER A 210 9.80 -5.92 9.83
CA SER A 210 10.25 -5.81 8.45
C SER A 210 10.08 -4.40 7.91
N ILE A 211 10.88 -4.06 6.89
CA ILE A 211 10.84 -2.81 6.13
C ILE A 211 10.84 -3.15 4.65
N MET A 212 9.93 -2.54 3.88
CA MET A 212 9.94 -2.60 2.42
C MET A 212 10.76 -1.44 1.87
N VAL A 213 11.73 -1.76 1.03
CA VAL A 213 12.55 -0.78 0.31
C VAL A 213 11.95 -0.50 -1.06
N GLY A 214 11.73 0.78 -1.35
CA GLY A 214 11.21 1.23 -2.63
C GLY A 214 12.28 1.32 -3.73
N HIS A 215 11.80 1.45 -4.97
CA HIS A 215 12.65 1.68 -6.13
C HIS A 215 12.79 3.18 -6.38
N ILE A 216 13.57 3.84 -5.50
CA ILE A 216 13.70 5.29 -5.44
C ILE A 216 15.16 5.67 -5.37
N GLU A 217 15.58 6.55 -6.26
CA GLU A 217 16.90 7.17 -6.24
C GLU A 217 16.91 8.38 -5.30
N TYR A 218 17.94 8.49 -4.48
CA TYR A 218 18.21 9.62 -3.60
C TYR A 218 19.61 10.20 -3.88
N PRO A 219 19.77 11.10 -4.88
CA PRO A 219 21.10 11.61 -5.30
C PRO A 219 21.86 12.34 -4.20
N LEU A 220 21.16 12.86 -3.18
CA LEU A 220 21.79 13.51 -2.02
C LEU A 220 22.41 12.50 -1.04
N LEU A 221 22.05 11.22 -1.10
CA LEU A 221 22.59 10.15 -0.26
C LEU A 221 23.52 9.22 -1.06
N ASP A 222 23.10 8.83 -2.26
CA ASP A 222 23.87 7.95 -3.15
C ASP A 222 24.04 8.60 -4.54
N PRO A 223 25.22 9.14 -4.83
CA PRO A 223 25.51 9.78 -6.11
C PRO A 223 25.68 8.80 -7.28
N GLU A 224 25.67 7.47 -7.03
CA GLU A 224 25.74 6.46 -8.10
C GLU A 224 24.42 6.34 -8.90
N GLY A 225 23.34 6.96 -8.44
CA GLY A 225 22.04 6.95 -9.15
C GLY A 225 21.35 5.60 -9.14
N LYS A 226 21.55 4.81 -8.08
CA LYS A 226 20.90 3.52 -7.91
C LYS A 226 19.61 3.66 -7.11
N PRO A 227 18.54 2.91 -7.47
CA PRO A 227 17.37 2.82 -6.60
C PRO A 227 17.73 2.21 -5.25
N ALA A 228 17.07 2.65 -4.19
CA ALA A 228 17.34 2.23 -2.82
C ALA A 228 17.39 0.71 -2.66
N SER A 229 16.54 -0.02 -3.38
CA SER A 229 16.53 -1.50 -3.40
C SER A 229 17.82 -2.15 -3.93
N ARG A 230 18.71 -1.38 -4.58
CA ARG A 230 20.01 -1.85 -5.10
C ARG A 230 21.19 -0.99 -4.63
N SER A 231 20.91 0.04 -3.83
CA SER A 231 21.93 0.93 -3.28
C SER A 231 22.52 0.38 -1.99
N LYS A 232 23.80 -0.01 -2.04
CA LYS A 232 24.55 -0.41 -0.84
C LYS A 232 24.62 0.72 0.18
N VAL A 233 24.73 1.97 -0.29
CA VAL A 233 24.80 3.16 0.57
C VAL A 233 23.52 3.33 1.37
N LEU A 234 22.36 3.24 0.71
CA LEU A 234 21.06 3.37 1.38
C LEU A 234 20.76 2.18 2.29
N MET A 235 21.13 0.96 1.91
CA MET A 235 20.99 -0.21 2.78
C MET A 235 21.91 -0.14 4.01
N ASP A 236 23.10 0.46 3.90
CA ASP A 236 24.01 0.63 5.03
C ASP A 236 23.42 1.57 6.09
N ILE A 237 22.56 2.52 5.74
CA ILE A 237 21.82 3.33 6.71
C ILE A 237 21.01 2.41 7.63
N LEU A 238 20.25 1.45 7.08
CA LEU A 238 19.50 0.48 7.88
C LEU A 238 20.42 -0.46 8.65
N ARG A 239 21.37 -1.09 7.94
CA ARG A 239 22.16 -2.22 8.48
C ARG A 239 23.25 -1.79 9.43
N LYS A 240 23.99 -0.71 9.10
CA LYS A 240 25.16 -0.27 9.85
C LYS A 240 24.85 0.89 10.78
N ASP A 241 24.23 1.95 10.26
CA ASP A 241 24.05 3.18 11.04
C ASP A 241 22.92 2.99 12.09
N TRP A 242 21.83 2.29 11.74
CA TRP A 242 20.71 2.04 12.63
C TRP A 242 20.73 0.65 13.27
N ASN A 243 21.67 -0.23 12.92
CA ASN A 243 21.77 -1.62 13.39
C ASN A 243 20.46 -2.41 13.25
N TYR A 244 19.73 -2.21 12.16
CA TYR A 244 18.46 -2.88 11.93
C TYR A 244 18.67 -4.36 11.57
N ASP A 245 18.16 -5.27 12.41
CA ASP A 245 18.24 -6.73 12.21
C ASP A 245 16.88 -7.36 11.81
N GLY A 246 15.90 -6.55 11.41
CA GLY A 246 14.66 -7.03 10.81
C GLY A 246 14.83 -7.36 9.33
N VAL A 247 13.80 -7.97 8.74
CA VAL A 247 13.78 -8.31 7.31
C VAL A 247 13.67 -7.04 6.47
N VAL A 248 14.50 -6.92 5.43
CA VAL A 248 14.34 -5.93 4.36
C VAL A 248 13.85 -6.66 3.12
N VAL A 249 12.64 -6.31 2.68
CA VAL A 249 12.00 -6.83 1.47
C VAL A 249 11.95 -5.75 0.40
N THR A 250 12.10 -6.09 -0.88
CA THR A 250 11.90 -5.14 -1.97
C THR A 250 10.41 -4.81 -2.13
N ASP A 251 10.08 -3.68 -2.74
CA ASP A 251 8.85 -3.54 -3.49
C ASP A 251 8.83 -4.52 -4.67
N SER A 252 7.71 -4.65 -5.39
CA SER A 252 7.62 -5.57 -6.52
C SER A 252 8.76 -5.35 -7.52
N ILE A 253 9.61 -6.36 -7.70
CA ILE A 253 10.73 -6.27 -8.66
C ILE A 253 10.30 -6.30 -10.13
N ARG A 254 8.98 -6.37 -10.38
CA ARG A 254 8.38 -6.20 -11.73
C ARG A 254 8.25 -4.73 -12.11
N MET A 255 8.31 -3.81 -11.14
CA MET A 255 8.22 -2.39 -11.37
C MET A 255 9.43 -1.90 -12.19
N LEU A 256 9.21 -1.00 -13.15
CA LEU A 256 10.29 -0.47 -13.99
C LEU A 256 11.32 0.33 -13.19
N GLY A 257 10.94 0.91 -12.06
CA GLY A 257 11.85 1.55 -11.12
C GLY A 257 12.92 0.63 -10.54
N PHE A 258 12.73 -0.71 -10.58
CA PHE A 258 13.76 -1.66 -10.17
C PHE A 258 15.01 -1.58 -11.07
N GLY A 259 14.86 -1.32 -12.38
CA GLY A 259 15.93 -1.00 -13.32
C GLY A 259 15.77 -1.65 -14.68
N ASP A 260 16.55 -1.11 -15.65
CA ASP A 260 16.56 -1.53 -17.04
C ASP A 260 17.63 -2.60 -17.30
N GLY A 261 17.41 -3.81 -16.81
CA GLY A 261 18.37 -4.91 -17.01
C GLY A 261 17.71 -6.27 -16.82
N PRO A 262 18.46 -7.38 -17.05
CA PRO A 262 17.99 -8.69 -16.68
C PRO A 262 17.62 -8.71 -15.18
N GLN A 263 16.37 -9.04 -14.88
CA GLN A 263 15.85 -9.00 -13.51
C GLN A 263 16.72 -9.84 -12.55
N GLU A 264 17.27 -10.92 -13.05
CA GLU A 264 18.13 -11.84 -12.31
C GLU A 264 19.45 -11.21 -11.88
N GLU A 265 20.08 -10.40 -12.74
CA GLU A 265 21.32 -9.69 -12.41
C GLU A 265 21.07 -8.58 -11.39
N LEU A 266 19.97 -7.82 -11.58
CA LEU A 266 19.55 -6.78 -10.67
C LEU A 266 19.16 -7.36 -9.29
N ALA A 267 18.61 -8.57 -9.26
CA ALA A 267 18.26 -9.27 -8.04
C ALA A 267 19.50 -9.66 -7.21
N VAL A 268 20.56 -10.17 -7.86
CA VAL A 268 21.84 -10.46 -7.20
C VAL A 268 22.45 -9.19 -6.62
N GLU A 269 22.43 -8.08 -7.37
CA GLU A 269 22.88 -6.76 -6.87
C GLU A 269 22.07 -6.31 -5.64
N SER A 270 20.74 -6.53 -5.65
CA SER A 270 19.85 -6.19 -4.54
C SER A 270 20.19 -6.96 -3.26
N ILE A 271 20.45 -8.27 -3.36
CA ILE A 271 20.88 -9.09 -2.22
C ILE A 271 22.24 -8.61 -1.68
N HIS A 272 23.21 -8.31 -2.55
CA HIS A 272 24.49 -7.75 -2.15
C HIS A 272 24.37 -6.38 -1.48
N ALA A 273 23.41 -5.55 -1.91
CA ALA A 273 23.16 -4.27 -1.28
C ALA A 273 22.69 -4.43 0.18
N GLY A 274 21.98 -5.50 0.53
CA GLY A 274 21.52 -5.76 1.90
C GLY A 274 20.05 -6.15 2.02
N VAL A 275 19.35 -6.37 0.91
CA VAL A 275 17.98 -6.88 0.85
C VAL A 275 17.95 -8.36 1.22
N ASP A 276 16.93 -8.81 1.95
CA ASP A 276 16.78 -10.20 2.39
C ASP A 276 15.76 -10.98 1.55
N LEU A 277 14.76 -10.30 0.96
CA LEU A 277 13.68 -10.95 0.22
C LEU A 277 13.32 -10.16 -1.02
N LEU A 278 13.22 -10.83 -2.16
CA LEU A 278 12.83 -10.31 -3.45
C LEU A 278 11.35 -10.60 -3.69
N LEU A 279 10.52 -9.56 -3.75
CA LEU A 279 9.07 -9.69 -3.85
C LEU A 279 8.59 -9.65 -5.30
N ASP A 280 7.66 -10.53 -5.64
CA ASP A 280 6.89 -10.52 -6.89
C ASP A 280 7.76 -10.55 -8.18
N PRO A 281 8.66 -11.54 -8.34
CA PRO A 281 9.42 -11.68 -9.58
C PRO A 281 8.52 -12.08 -10.77
N SER A 282 8.96 -11.75 -12.00
CA SER A 282 8.24 -12.10 -13.22
C SER A 282 8.18 -13.61 -13.46
N ASP A 283 9.29 -14.31 -13.20
CA ASP A 283 9.37 -15.78 -13.15
C ASP A 283 10.12 -16.19 -11.88
N PRO A 284 9.39 -16.62 -10.83
CA PRO A 284 10.01 -16.97 -9.57
C PRO A 284 10.92 -18.18 -9.64
N VAL A 285 10.64 -19.14 -10.52
CA VAL A 285 11.46 -20.35 -10.70
C VAL A 285 12.77 -20.01 -11.39
N ALA A 286 12.72 -19.21 -12.47
CA ALA A 286 13.93 -18.75 -13.16
C ALA A 286 14.83 -17.95 -12.23
N LEU A 287 14.25 -17.06 -11.42
CA LEU A 287 15.00 -16.28 -10.44
C LEU A 287 15.65 -17.18 -9.38
N ALA A 288 14.93 -18.13 -8.81
CA ALA A 288 15.49 -19.06 -7.81
C ALA A 288 16.67 -19.88 -8.37
N ILE A 289 16.55 -20.37 -9.60
CA ILE A 289 17.64 -21.07 -10.29
C ILE A 289 18.84 -20.14 -10.46
N THR A 290 18.64 -18.93 -10.90
CA THR A 290 19.74 -17.95 -11.09
C THR A 290 20.45 -17.62 -9.79
N LEU A 291 19.71 -17.45 -8.67
CA LEU A 291 20.32 -17.20 -7.36
C LEU A 291 21.12 -18.41 -6.86
N ARG A 292 20.65 -19.64 -7.11
CA ARG A 292 21.42 -20.87 -6.82
C ARG A 292 22.71 -20.90 -7.62
N ASP A 293 22.62 -20.67 -8.94
CA ASP A 293 23.76 -20.67 -9.83
C ASP A 293 24.77 -19.58 -9.45
N ALA A 294 24.30 -18.40 -9.05
CA ALA A 294 25.16 -17.30 -8.58
C ALA A 294 25.88 -17.68 -7.27
N ALA A 295 25.21 -18.33 -6.33
CA ALA A 295 25.82 -18.82 -5.11
C ALA A 295 26.85 -19.93 -5.38
N ASP A 296 26.56 -20.86 -6.28
CA ASP A 296 27.46 -21.97 -6.65
C ASP A 296 28.72 -21.47 -7.37
N ARG A 297 28.61 -20.39 -8.16
CA ARG A 297 29.76 -19.74 -8.80
C ARG A 297 30.57 -18.83 -7.86
N GLY A 298 30.02 -18.53 -6.68
CA GLY A 298 30.60 -17.57 -5.75
C GLY A 298 30.34 -16.10 -6.12
N ASP A 299 29.42 -15.85 -7.07
CA ASP A 299 28.95 -14.50 -7.44
C ASP A 299 28.00 -13.92 -6.39
N LEU A 300 27.39 -14.77 -5.57
CA LEU A 300 26.56 -14.38 -4.41
C LEU A 300 27.21 -14.90 -3.12
N ASP A 301 27.51 -13.97 -2.21
CA ASP A 301 28.18 -14.28 -0.95
C ASP A 301 27.29 -15.18 -0.06
N GLN A 302 27.81 -16.33 0.30
CA GLN A 302 27.11 -17.31 1.14
C GLN A 302 26.81 -16.76 2.54
N GLU A 303 27.71 -15.98 3.13
CA GLU A 303 27.46 -15.36 4.45
C GLU A 303 26.26 -14.42 4.37
N ARG A 304 26.18 -13.60 3.30
CA ARG A 304 25.05 -12.71 3.04
C ARG A 304 23.72 -13.48 2.87
N VAL A 305 23.76 -14.62 2.18
CA VAL A 305 22.58 -15.51 2.03
C VAL A 305 22.13 -16.04 3.39
N PHE A 306 23.06 -16.56 4.20
CA PHE A 306 22.72 -17.08 5.53
C PHE A 306 22.19 -16.01 6.49
N GLU A 307 22.69 -14.78 6.41
CA GLU A 307 22.11 -13.65 7.17
C GLU A 307 20.66 -13.39 6.78
N ALA A 308 20.36 -13.36 5.48
CA ALA A 308 19.00 -13.15 4.98
C ALA A 308 18.06 -14.26 5.44
N VAL A 309 18.46 -15.52 5.23
CA VAL A 309 17.70 -16.69 5.69
C VAL A 309 17.46 -16.65 7.20
N GLY A 310 18.48 -16.30 7.98
CA GLY A 310 18.34 -16.18 9.44
C GLY A 310 17.32 -15.12 9.87
N ARG A 311 17.22 -13.99 9.17
CA ARG A 311 16.20 -12.97 9.43
C ARG A 311 14.81 -13.43 9.01
N LEU A 312 14.69 -14.08 7.84
CA LEU A 312 13.42 -14.64 7.38
C LEU A 312 12.91 -15.74 8.31
N ASP A 313 13.78 -16.64 8.79
CA ASP A 313 13.42 -17.65 9.77
C ASP A 313 12.92 -17.04 11.09
N LYS A 314 13.54 -15.95 11.57
CA LYS A 314 13.04 -15.20 12.72
C LYS A 314 11.65 -14.63 12.47
N LEU A 315 11.41 -14.09 11.26
CA LEU A 315 10.11 -13.51 10.88
C LEU A 315 9.02 -14.59 10.82
N VAL A 316 9.31 -15.74 10.21
CA VAL A 316 8.38 -16.89 10.16
C VAL A 316 8.07 -17.39 11.57
N ARG A 317 9.07 -17.57 12.43
CA ARG A 317 8.84 -17.96 13.84
C ARG A 317 7.98 -16.94 14.58
N LEU A 318 8.23 -15.64 14.38
CA LEU A 318 7.43 -14.58 14.98
C LEU A 318 5.95 -14.70 14.58
N SER A 319 5.64 -15.13 13.35
CA SER A 319 4.26 -15.33 12.91
C SER A 319 3.59 -16.51 13.63
N LEU A 320 4.34 -17.56 13.95
CA LEU A 320 3.83 -18.74 14.64
C LEU A 320 3.65 -18.51 16.14
N ASP A 321 4.53 -17.73 16.76
CA ASP A 321 4.51 -17.44 18.21
C ASP A 321 3.38 -16.46 18.59
N ARG A 322 2.91 -15.63 17.66
CA ARG A 322 1.86 -14.65 17.90
C ARG A 322 0.48 -15.26 17.72
N GLN A 323 -0.39 -15.06 18.71
CA GLN A 323 -1.80 -15.46 18.61
C GLN A 323 -2.59 -14.42 17.82
N ALA A 324 -3.47 -14.88 16.92
CA ALA A 324 -4.40 -14.01 16.21
C ALA A 324 -5.36 -13.32 17.18
N GLY A 325 -5.48 -12.00 17.05
CA GLY A 325 -6.41 -11.18 17.81
C GLY A 325 -7.85 -11.36 17.32
N THR A 326 -8.82 -10.96 18.15
CA THR A 326 -10.21 -10.85 17.72
C THR A 326 -10.45 -9.49 17.09
N PRO A 327 -11.11 -9.40 15.91
CA PRO A 327 -11.40 -8.12 15.27
C PRO A 327 -12.16 -7.17 16.21
N ARG A 328 -11.66 -5.95 16.39
CA ARG A 328 -12.33 -4.92 17.18
C ARG A 328 -13.18 -4.03 16.28
N PRO A 329 -14.35 -3.52 16.75
CA PRO A 329 -15.10 -2.53 16.00
C PRO A 329 -14.25 -1.29 15.73
N LEU A 330 -14.24 -0.82 14.47
CA LEU A 330 -13.65 0.48 14.14
C LEU A 330 -14.63 1.56 14.59
N VAL A 331 -14.38 2.19 15.73
CA VAL A 331 -15.12 3.36 16.16
C VAL A 331 -14.43 4.57 15.53
N LEU A 332 -14.93 5.00 14.38
CA LEU A 332 -14.60 6.32 13.84
C LEU A 332 -15.33 7.33 14.76
N GLY A 333 -14.67 7.68 15.87
CA GLY A 333 -15.23 8.53 16.91
C GLY A 333 -15.97 9.74 16.37
N GLY A 334 -16.88 10.43 17.10
CA GLY A 334 -17.84 11.50 16.70
C GLY A 334 -17.45 12.54 15.65
N GLY A 335 -16.62 12.18 14.72
CA GLY A 335 -15.84 12.97 13.80
C GLY A 335 -16.29 12.99 12.33
N SER A 336 -17.51 12.56 11.98
CA SER A 336 -17.95 12.71 10.58
C SER A 336 -17.79 14.15 10.10
N LYS A 337 -18.11 15.12 10.95
CA LYS A 337 -17.89 16.55 10.68
C LYS A 337 -16.41 16.95 10.64
N THR A 338 -15.53 16.19 11.28
CA THR A 338 -14.08 16.46 11.30
C THR A 338 -13.40 16.08 9.98
N LEU A 339 -13.92 15.08 9.28
CA LEU A 339 -13.37 14.62 7.99
C LEU A 339 -13.82 15.48 6.81
N LEU A 340 -15.01 16.13 6.90
CA LEU A 340 -15.46 17.03 5.85
C LEU A 340 -14.68 18.35 5.94
N ARG A 341 -13.95 18.67 4.88
CA ARG A 341 -13.15 19.89 4.76
C ARG A 341 -13.76 20.81 3.71
N PRO A 342 -13.83 22.14 3.94
CA PRO A 342 -14.21 23.08 2.89
C PRO A 342 -13.26 22.97 1.69
N LEU A 343 -13.80 23.10 0.48
CA LEU A 343 -12.97 23.18 -0.73
C LEU A 343 -12.13 24.48 -0.72
N PRO A 344 -10.89 24.45 -1.27
CA PRO A 344 -10.05 25.62 -1.37
C PRO A 344 -10.75 26.77 -2.13
N GLY A 345 -10.67 28.02 -1.62
CA GLY A 345 -11.24 29.20 -2.26
C GLY A 345 -12.76 29.37 -2.20
N GLY A 346 -13.49 28.37 -1.72
CA GLY A 346 -14.95 28.40 -1.57
C GLY A 346 -15.41 28.66 -0.14
N ALA A 347 -16.55 29.35 0.03
CA ALA A 347 -17.24 29.36 1.32
C ALA A 347 -17.85 27.96 1.58
N ALA A 348 -17.67 27.43 2.77
CA ALA A 348 -18.35 26.20 3.17
C ALA A 348 -19.85 26.34 2.98
N GLY A 349 -20.46 25.51 2.15
CA GLY A 349 -21.90 25.47 1.96
C GLY A 349 -22.61 25.15 3.29
N ARG A 350 -23.76 25.73 3.53
CA ARG A 350 -24.55 25.45 4.73
C ARG A 350 -25.39 24.17 4.64
N THR A 351 -25.42 23.51 3.49
CA THR A 351 -26.32 22.37 3.26
C THR A 351 -25.56 21.06 3.39
N HIS A 352 -25.91 20.28 4.40
CA HIS A 352 -25.57 18.87 4.51
C HIS A 352 -26.56 17.99 3.71
N ALA A 353 -27.11 18.51 2.59
CA ALA A 353 -27.99 17.73 1.76
C ALA A 353 -27.22 16.56 1.11
N ARG A 354 -27.85 15.38 1.12
CA ARG A 354 -27.32 14.20 0.45
C ARG A 354 -27.03 14.49 -1.02
N PRO A 355 -25.89 14.04 -1.60
CA PRO A 355 -25.64 14.14 -3.02
C PRO A 355 -26.74 13.48 -3.84
N ALA A 356 -27.14 14.12 -4.94
CA ALA A 356 -28.20 13.61 -5.81
C ALA A 356 -27.67 12.62 -6.84
N PHE A 357 -26.41 12.73 -7.22
CA PHE A 357 -25.72 11.83 -8.17
C PHE A 357 -24.20 12.00 -8.06
N ALA A 358 -23.45 11.08 -8.66
CA ALA A 358 -22.01 11.08 -8.63
C ALA A 358 -21.40 11.12 -10.04
N LEU A 359 -20.25 11.79 -10.18
CA LEU A 359 -19.34 11.68 -11.32
C LEU A 359 -18.15 10.85 -10.89
N SER A 360 -17.95 9.68 -11.52
CA SER A 360 -16.82 8.81 -11.23
C SER A 360 -15.61 9.18 -12.09
N MET A 361 -14.57 9.67 -11.44
CA MET A 361 -13.30 10.07 -12.05
C MET A 361 -12.19 9.08 -11.62
N ALA A 362 -12.34 7.78 -11.83
CA ALA A 362 -11.49 6.70 -11.33
C ALA A 362 -11.80 6.28 -9.88
N ALA A 363 -13.07 6.11 -9.54
CA ALA A 363 -13.47 5.49 -8.29
C ALA A 363 -13.09 4.01 -8.23
N THR A 364 -12.84 3.50 -7.03
CA THR A 364 -12.61 2.06 -6.81
C THR A 364 -13.89 1.26 -7.07
N PRO A 365 -13.80 -0.03 -7.47
CA PRO A 365 -14.97 -0.90 -7.62
C PRO A 365 -15.87 -0.92 -6.37
N ASP A 366 -15.28 -0.96 -5.17
CA ASP A 366 -16.01 -0.97 -3.90
C ASP A 366 -16.83 0.31 -3.70
N ALA A 367 -16.26 1.47 -4.04
CA ALA A 367 -16.96 2.74 -3.96
C ALA A 367 -18.15 2.79 -4.94
N LEU A 368 -17.97 2.26 -6.14
CA LEU A 368 -19.04 2.20 -7.15
C LEU A 368 -20.15 1.23 -6.73
N GLN A 369 -19.79 0.06 -6.21
CA GLN A 369 -20.76 -0.92 -5.69
C GLN A 369 -21.56 -0.33 -4.54
N TYR A 370 -20.89 0.33 -3.59
CA TYR A 370 -21.55 0.97 -2.46
C TYR A 370 -22.55 2.05 -2.88
N LEU A 371 -22.19 2.90 -3.86
CA LEU A 371 -23.11 3.92 -4.39
C LEU A 371 -24.31 3.29 -5.11
N ALA A 372 -24.14 2.14 -5.76
CA ALA A 372 -25.25 1.39 -6.38
C ALA A 372 -26.26 0.88 -5.34
N GLU A 373 -25.83 0.47 -4.14
CA GLU A 373 -26.73 0.08 -3.03
C GLU A 373 -27.61 1.24 -2.55
N TRP A 374 -27.17 2.49 -2.79
CA TRP A 374 -27.93 3.70 -2.47
C TRP A 374 -28.80 4.22 -3.62
N ASP A 375 -28.88 3.46 -4.73
CA ASP A 375 -29.60 3.86 -5.95
C ASP A 375 -29.19 5.26 -6.47
N MET A 376 -27.87 5.56 -6.36
CA MET A 376 -27.32 6.83 -6.78
C MET A 376 -26.85 6.75 -8.24
N PRO A 377 -27.38 7.60 -9.14
CA PRO A 377 -26.89 7.67 -10.52
C PRO A 377 -25.40 8.03 -10.56
N VAL A 378 -24.59 7.21 -11.24
CA VAL A 378 -23.15 7.43 -11.42
C VAL A 378 -22.88 7.70 -12.89
N PHE A 379 -22.27 8.82 -13.18
CA PHE A 379 -21.84 9.20 -14.52
C PHE A 379 -20.35 8.90 -14.71
N LEU A 380 -19.98 8.54 -15.94
CA LEU A 380 -18.58 8.35 -16.34
C LEU A 380 -17.99 9.66 -16.88
N PRO A 381 -16.66 9.81 -16.93
CA PRO A 381 -16.00 11.04 -17.36
C PRO A 381 -16.33 11.45 -18.81
N ASP A 382 -16.58 10.48 -19.69
CA ASP A 382 -16.92 10.65 -21.10
C ASP A 382 -18.43 10.80 -21.37
N SER A 383 -19.26 10.71 -20.32
CA SER A 383 -20.70 10.94 -20.46
C SER A 383 -21.04 12.45 -20.56
N GLU A 384 -22.16 12.76 -21.22
CA GLU A 384 -22.66 14.14 -21.21
C GLU A 384 -23.18 14.53 -19.82
N PRO A 385 -22.86 15.73 -19.32
CA PRO A 385 -23.41 16.22 -18.07
C PRO A 385 -24.92 16.44 -18.18
N PRO A 386 -25.67 16.31 -17.07
CA PRO A 386 -27.11 16.55 -17.10
C PRO A 386 -27.40 18.04 -17.40
N ALA A 387 -28.56 18.30 -18.01
CA ALA A 387 -29.00 19.65 -18.34
C ALA A 387 -29.20 20.56 -17.10
N SER A 388 -29.34 20.01 -15.91
CA SER A 388 -29.41 20.71 -14.64
C SER A 388 -28.99 19.80 -13.48
N PHE A 389 -28.55 20.42 -12.38
CA PHE A 389 -28.19 19.69 -11.15
C PHE A 389 -29.32 19.81 -10.13
N PRO A 390 -30.13 18.77 -9.92
CA PRO A 390 -31.27 18.81 -8.97
C PRO A 390 -30.83 18.85 -7.51
N GLY A 391 -29.56 18.65 -7.22
CA GLY A 391 -28.97 18.66 -5.89
C GLY A 391 -27.46 18.71 -5.93
N PRO A 392 -26.77 18.49 -4.78
CA PRO A 392 -25.32 18.44 -4.73
C PRO A 392 -24.74 17.33 -5.61
N LEU A 393 -23.60 17.61 -6.24
CA LEU A 393 -22.82 16.66 -7.06
C LEU A 393 -21.68 16.08 -6.23
N LEU A 394 -21.59 14.77 -6.17
CA LEU A 394 -20.44 14.05 -5.63
C LEU A 394 -19.44 13.73 -6.75
N ILE A 395 -18.21 14.17 -6.61
CA ILE A 395 -17.12 13.83 -7.53
C ILE A 395 -16.17 12.86 -6.83
N LEU A 396 -16.01 11.68 -7.38
CA LEU A 396 -15.12 10.63 -6.88
C LEU A 396 -13.79 10.70 -7.64
N CYS A 397 -12.70 11.05 -6.96
CA CYS A 397 -11.38 11.22 -7.54
C CYS A 397 -10.40 10.22 -6.93
N GLY A 398 -10.19 9.08 -7.59
CA GLY A 398 -9.12 8.13 -7.25
C GLY A 398 -7.84 8.47 -8.02
N ALA A 399 -6.68 8.27 -7.40
CA ALA A 399 -5.42 8.25 -8.13
C ALA A 399 -5.35 6.98 -9.00
N ARG A 400 -4.85 7.11 -10.23
CA ARG A 400 -4.56 5.96 -11.10
C ARG A 400 -3.06 5.74 -11.15
N GLU A 401 -2.62 4.51 -11.03
CA GLU A 401 -1.23 4.14 -11.26
C GLU A 401 -0.75 4.70 -12.60
N GLY A 402 0.38 5.40 -12.60
CA GLY A 402 0.99 5.98 -13.79
C GLY A 402 0.34 7.25 -14.36
N HIS A 403 -0.76 7.74 -13.79
CA HIS A 403 -1.53 8.85 -14.38
C HIS A 403 -1.89 9.98 -13.41
N GLY A 404 -1.65 9.82 -12.10
CA GLY A 404 -2.05 10.79 -11.10
C GLY A 404 -3.59 10.98 -11.03
N LEU A 405 -4.03 12.14 -10.57
CA LEU A 405 -5.46 12.48 -10.55
C LEU A 405 -5.94 12.93 -11.93
N PRO A 406 -7.06 12.40 -12.43
CA PRO A 406 -7.66 12.85 -13.68
C PRO A 406 -8.27 14.26 -13.50
N ASN A 407 -8.12 15.12 -14.50
CA ASN A 407 -8.81 16.40 -14.55
C ASN A 407 -10.32 16.22 -14.78
N ILE A 408 -11.13 17.09 -14.23
CA ILE A 408 -12.57 17.12 -14.53
C ILE A 408 -12.73 17.40 -16.04
N PRO A 409 -13.44 16.56 -16.80
CA PRO A 409 -13.62 16.76 -18.24
C PRO A 409 -14.23 18.12 -18.57
N GLY A 410 -13.82 18.75 -19.69
CA GLY A 410 -14.25 20.08 -20.08
C GLY A 410 -15.76 20.30 -20.04
N PRO A 411 -16.60 19.43 -20.69
CA PRO A 411 -18.06 19.57 -20.64
C PRO A 411 -18.64 19.54 -19.22
N TRP A 412 -18.10 18.70 -18.34
CA TRP A 412 -18.51 18.66 -16.93
C TRP A 412 -18.07 19.90 -16.16
N LEU A 413 -16.86 20.40 -16.43
CA LEU A 413 -16.35 21.62 -15.81
C LEU A 413 -17.20 22.83 -16.19
N GLU A 414 -17.57 22.96 -17.46
CA GLU A 414 -18.46 24.01 -17.96
C GLU A 414 -19.86 23.91 -17.33
N ALA A 415 -20.44 22.73 -17.24
CA ALA A 415 -21.74 22.49 -16.60
C ALA A 415 -21.72 22.87 -15.11
N ILE A 416 -20.66 22.47 -14.37
CA ILE A 416 -20.48 22.83 -12.97
C ILE A 416 -20.35 24.34 -12.80
N GLN A 417 -19.58 25.01 -13.67
CA GLN A 417 -19.40 26.45 -13.65
C GLN A 417 -20.70 27.23 -14.01
N HIS A 418 -21.51 26.66 -14.91
CA HIS A 418 -22.77 27.29 -15.33
C HIS A 418 -23.87 27.14 -14.28
N HIS A 419 -24.03 25.98 -13.69
CA HIS A 419 -25.13 25.67 -12.78
C HIS A 419 -24.80 25.86 -11.29
N HIS A 420 -23.52 26.03 -10.94
CA HIS A 420 -23.05 26.23 -9.57
C HIS A 420 -23.60 25.24 -8.52
N PRO A 421 -23.63 23.91 -8.77
CA PRO A 421 -24.08 22.95 -7.76
C PRO A 421 -23.19 23.02 -6.53
N ALA A 422 -23.71 22.64 -5.37
CA ALA A 422 -22.85 22.32 -4.25
C ALA A 422 -22.06 21.06 -4.56
N LEU A 423 -20.74 21.06 -4.31
CA LEU A 423 -19.85 19.94 -4.64
C LEU A 423 -19.45 19.17 -3.38
N TYR A 424 -19.47 17.86 -3.49
CA TYR A 424 -18.77 16.98 -2.59
C TYR A 424 -17.66 16.27 -3.39
N MET A 425 -16.43 16.48 -3.00
CA MET A 425 -15.29 15.82 -3.63
C MET A 425 -14.73 14.76 -2.66
N ALA A 426 -14.57 13.54 -3.12
CA ALA A 426 -14.07 12.43 -2.31
C ALA A 426 -12.91 11.75 -3.01
N GLY A 427 -11.88 11.35 -2.26
CA GLY A 427 -10.73 10.64 -2.79
C GLY A 427 -9.40 11.12 -2.26
N SER A 428 -8.40 11.22 -3.14
CA SER A 428 -7.07 11.72 -2.81
C SER A 428 -7.10 13.13 -2.23
N PRO A 429 -6.20 13.52 -1.31
CA PRO A 429 -6.09 14.89 -0.80
C PRO A 429 -5.95 15.94 -1.91
N ASP A 430 -5.31 15.60 -3.01
CA ASP A 430 -5.16 16.50 -4.18
C ASP A 430 -6.48 16.72 -4.94
N ALA A 431 -7.49 15.86 -4.73
CA ALA A 431 -8.80 16.00 -5.39
C ALA A 431 -9.47 17.35 -5.07
N ALA A 432 -9.27 17.89 -3.88
CA ALA A 432 -9.82 19.17 -3.49
C ALA A 432 -9.33 20.34 -4.38
N GLU A 433 -8.13 20.22 -4.96
CA GLU A 433 -7.54 21.25 -5.84
C GLU A 433 -8.14 21.25 -7.25
N LEU A 434 -8.81 20.16 -7.65
CA LEU A 434 -9.50 20.06 -8.94
C LEU A 434 -10.82 20.85 -8.97
N ALA A 435 -11.32 21.29 -7.81
CA ALA A 435 -12.56 22.03 -7.75
C ALA A 435 -12.42 23.41 -8.44
N PRO A 436 -13.43 23.86 -9.21
CA PRO A 436 -13.44 25.20 -9.75
C PRO A 436 -13.30 26.26 -8.65
N ALA A 437 -12.55 27.33 -8.90
CA ALA A 437 -12.22 28.37 -7.91
C ALA A 437 -13.42 29.01 -7.20
N ALA A 438 -14.62 29.00 -7.81
CA ALA A 438 -15.85 29.49 -7.24
C ALA A 438 -16.75 28.40 -6.64
N ALA A 439 -16.30 27.14 -6.61
CA ALA A 439 -17.13 26.05 -6.12
C ALA A 439 -17.40 26.18 -4.62
N ARG A 440 -18.64 25.85 -4.25
CA ARG A 440 -19.05 25.75 -2.84
C ARG A 440 -19.24 24.28 -2.52
N GLY A 441 -18.65 23.82 -1.44
CA GLY A 441 -18.81 22.41 -1.10
C GLY A 441 -17.79 21.91 -0.08
N TRP A 442 -17.65 20.60 -0.06
CA TRP A 442 -16.88 19.87 0.93
C TRP A 442 -15.98 18.84 0.27
N TYR A 443 -14.83 18.63 0.86
CA TYR A 443 -13.91 17.56 0.51
C TYR A 443 -13.97 16.46 1.58
N LEU A 444 -14.04 15.19 1.14
CA LEU A 444 -13.97 13.98 1.96
C LEU A 444 -12.71 13.20 1.58
N PRO A 445 -11.76 13.00 2.50
CA PRO A 445 -10.53 12.27 2.21
C PRO A 445 -10.79 10.76 2.13
N GLY A 446 -10.75 10.20 0.92
CA GLY A 446 -10.87 8.77 0.66
C GLY A 446 -12.16 8.36 -0.07
N LEU A 447 -12.17 7.12 -0.55
CA LEU A 447 -13.24 6.52 -1.33
C LEU A 447 -13.81 5.24 -0.68
N SER A 448 -13.41 4.92 0.55
CA SER A 448 -13.91 3.70 1.19
C SER A 448 -15.41 3.76 1.46
N PRO A 449 -16.14 2.64 1.40
CA PRO A 449 -17.56 2.59 1.72
C PRO A 449 -17.91 3.22 3.07
N ALA A 450 -17.05 3.05 4.09
CA ALA A 450 -17.25 3.64 5.41
C ALA A 450 -17.27 5.18 5.37
N LEU A 451 -16.36 5.81 4.61
CA LEU A 451 -16.31 7.27 4.46
C LEU A 451 -17.45 7.80 3.60
N LEU A 452 -17.78 7.11 2.50
CA LEU A 452 -18.91 7.49 1.65
C LEU A 452 -20.24 7.37 2.40
N GLY A 453 -20.40 6.35 3.27
CA GLY A 453 -21.55 6.21 4.15
C GLY A 453 -21.73 7.40 5.07
N MET A 454 -20.66 7.93 5.65
CA MET A 454 -20.71 9.13 6.48
C MET A 454 -21.21 10.36 5.70
N LEU A 455 -20.84 10.49 4.42
CA LEU A 455 -21.33 11.56 3.56
C LEU A 455 -22.81 11.40 3.25
N LEU A 456 -23.25 10.18 2.92
CA LEU A 456 -24.61 9.89 2.49
C LEU A 456 -25.63 9.94 3.64
N THR A 457 -25.19 9.67 4.87
CA THR A 457 -26.04 9.75 6.09
C THR A 457 -25.98 11.11 6.77
N ALA A 458 -25.09 12.02 6.39
CA ALA A 458 -24.95 13.33 7.03
C ALA A 458 -26.16 14.27 6.83
N GLY A 459 -27.14 13.89 6.01
CA GLY A 459 -28.37 14.64 5.73
C GLY A 459 -29.58 14.20 6.58
N GLU A 460 -29.44 13.13 7.39
CA GLU A 460 -30.42 12.68 8.37
C GLU A 460 -30.13 13.28 9.76
#